data_0eb5404641df910d601fb0c9e6adb0dd
#
_entry.id   0eb5404641df910d601fb0c9e6adb0dd
#
_cell.length_a   1.000
_cell.length_b   1.000
_cell.length_c   1.000
_cell.angle_alpha   90.00
_cell.angle_beta   90.00
_cell.angle_gamma   90.00
#
_symmetry.space_group_name_H-M   'P 1'
#
loop_
_entity.id
_entity.type
_entity.pdbx_description
1 polymer ?
#
loop_
_entity_poly.entity_id
_entity_poly.type
_entity_poly.pdbx_seq_one_letter_code
_entity_poly.pdbx_strand_id
1 'polypeptide(L)'
;MSQLLNQSIRRKSILNKTILKGSLLAGAFLFSGINQTAQANSKPIVAVEPLVCDVVSAIAPPSTPVTCLIDRKQDVHDVKITPRQAQSLKSAKQVFTLGSEMTPAIKKWLDNPLTVVVGVSAIEIDDHDD
;
A
#
# COMPACT_ATOMS: atom_id res chain seq x y z
N MET A 1 -25.03 33.16 -28.42
CA MET A 1 -24.47 32.52 -27.23
C MET A 1 -25.48 32.47 -26.07
N SER A 2 -26.75 32.16 -26.31
CA SER A 2 -27.81 32.21 -25.27
C SER A 2 -28.74 30.99 -25.28
N GLN A 3 -28.38 29.90 -25.92
CA GLN A 3 -29.24 28.71 -26.05
C GLN A 3 -28.84 27.50 -25.19
N LEU A 4 -27.66 27.50 -24.59
CA LEU A 4 -27.15 26.33 -23.86
C LEU A 4 -27.48 26.32 -22.37
N LEU A 5 -27.96 27.41 -21.81
CA LEU A 5 -28.25 27.51 -20.36
C LEU A 5 -29.67 27.08 -19.98
N ASN A 6 -30.56 26.83 -20.96
CA ASN A 6 -31.99 26.57 -20.69
C ASN A 6 -32.37 25.08 -20.67
N GLN A 7 -31.43 24.17 -20.92
CA GLN A 7 -31.73 22.73 -20.90
C GLN A 7 -31.48 22.03 -19.55
N SER A 8 -30.76 22.67 -18.64
CA SER A 8 -30.42 22.07 -17.34
C SER A 8 -31.55 22.15 -16.30
N ILE A 9 -32.54 22.99 -16.50
CA ILE A 9 -33.58 23.26 -15.48
C ILE A 9 -34.84 22.41 -15.68
N ARG A 10 -35.02 21.77 -16.84
CA ARG A 10 -36.25 21.00 -17.15
C ARG A 10 -36.24 19.53 -16.69
N ARG A 11 -35.15 19.01 -16.13
CA ARG A 11 -35.10 17.59 -15.72
C ARG A 11 -35.44 17.29 -14.26
N LYS A 12 -35.82 18.28 -13.47
CA LYS A 12 -36.10 18.08 -12.03
C LYS A 12 -37.60 18.08 -11.67
N SER A 13 -38.50 18.08 -12.62
CA SER A 13 -39.92 18.23 -12.30
C SER A 13 -40.85 17.05 -12.62
N ILE A 14 -40.34 15.86 -12.97
CA ILE A 14 -41.20 14.74 -13.36
C ILE A 14 -41.07 13.53 -12.43
N LEU A 15 -40.59 13.70 -11.21
CA LEU A 15 -40.47 12.56 -10.30
C LEU A 15 -41.18 12.81 -8.96
N ASN A 16 -42.46 13.20 -9.04
CA ASN A 16 -43.29 13.17 -7.83
C ASN A 16 -44.79 13.20 -8.16
N LYS A 17 -45.30 12.13 -8.77
CA LYS A 17 -46.75 11.79 -8.70
C LYS A 17 -46.95 10.42 -9.30
N THR A 18 -46.86 9.41 -8.53
CA THR A 18 -47.64 8.17 -8.62
C THR A 18 -46.98 7.09 -7.81
N ILE A 19 -47.26 6.98 -6.57
CA ILE A 19 -47.31 5.69 -5.84
C ILE A 19 -48.09 5.96 -4.56
N LEU A 20 -49.38 5.91 -4.69
CA LEU A 20 -50.26 5.62 -3.54
C LEU A 20 -51.38 4.72 -4.04
N LYS A 21 -51.20 3.42 -3.87
CA LYS A 21 -52.25 2.42 -3.62
C LYS A 21 -51.69 1.00 -3.80
N GLY A 22 -51.69 0.27 -2.70
CA GLY A 22 -52.00 -1.18 -2.73
C GLY A 22 -50.82 -2.11 -2.70
N SER A 23 -50.53 -2.63 -1.59
CA SER A 23 -50.62 -4.06 -1.33
C SER A 23 -49.67 -4.47 -0.22
N LEU A 24 -50.22 -4.89 0.90
CA LEU A 24 -49.50 -5.66 1.91
C LEU A 24 -49.12 -7.01 1.27
N LEU A 25 -47.84 -7.24 1.08
CA LEU A 25 -47.26 -8.57 0.96
C LEU A 25 -46.00 -8.59 1.82
N ALA A 26 -46.13 -9.38 2.88
CA ALA A 26 -45.01 -9.72 3.76
C ALA A 26 -43.94 -10.45 2.95
N GLY A 27 -42.88 -9.70 2.55
CA GLY A 27 -41.67 -10.21 1.96
C GLY A 27 -40.60 -10.26 3.05
N ALA A 28 -40.26 -11.46 3.48
CA ALA A 28 -39.11 -11.70 4.34
C ALA A 28 -37.83 -11.13 3.64
N PHE A 29 -37.38 -9.96 4.06
CA PHE A 29 -36.06 -9.47 3.70
C PHE A 29 -35.01 -10.35 4.37
N LEU A 30 -34.52 -11.32 3.61
CA LEU A 30 -33.26 -11.98 3.94
C LEU A 30 -32.18 -10.88 3.93
N PHE A 31 -31.86 -10.40 5.13
CA PHE A 31 -30.65 -9.59 5.36
C PHE A 31 -29.46 -10.48 4.99
N SER A 32 -29.08 -10.46 3.71
CA SER A 32 -27.76 -10.91 3.30
C SER A 32 -26.77 -9.96 3.95
N GLY A 33 -26.23 -10.38 5.11
CA GLY A 33 -25.19 -9.67 5.79
C GLY A 33 -24.03 -9.47 4.82
N ILE A 34 -23.86 -8.24 4.35
CA ILE A 34 -22.65 -7.81 3.68
C ILE A 34 -21.58 -7.85 4.77
N ASN A 35 -20.83 -8.96 4.83
CA ASN A 35 -19.59 -9.00 5.56
C ASN A 35 -18.63 -8.03 4.86
N GLN A 36 -18.74 -6.75 5.14
CA GLN A 36 -17.65 -5.81 4.92
C GLN A 36 -16.55 -6.21 5.90
N THR A 37 -15.65 -7.06 5.43
CA THR A 37 -14.36 -7.22 6.09
C THR A 37 -13.75 -5.81 6.10
N ALA A 38 -13.79 -5.16 7.25
CA ALA A 38 -13.06 -3.92 7.48
C ALA A 38 -11.60 -4.25 7.15
N GLN A 39 -11.13 -3.82 5.99
CA GLN A 39 -9.70 -3.82 5.70
C GLN A 39 -9.11 -2.88 6.75
N ALA A 40 -8.55 -3.49 7.77
CA ALA A 40 -7.75 -2.76 8.74
C ALA A 40 -6.70 -2.00 7.92
N ASN A 41 -6.69 -0.68 8.08
CA ASN A 41 -5.79 0.23 7.37
C ASN A 41 -4.37 0.03 7.93
N SER A 42 -3.84 -1.20 7.77
CA SER A 42 -2.53 -1.58 8.25
C SER A 42 -1.48 -0.90 7.38
N LYS A 43 -0.60 -0.15 8.02
CA LYS A 43 0.54 0.44 7.33
C LYS A 43 1.34 -0.67 6.64
N PRO A 44 1.81 -0.45 5.40
CA PRO A 44 2.54 -1.48 4.66
C PRO A 44 3.91 -1.76 5.27
N ILE A 45 4.39 -2.96 5.05
CA ILE A 45 5.81 -3.29 5.13
C ILE A 45 6.44 -2.85 3.81
N VAL A 46 7.58 -2.17 3.87
CA VAL A 46 8.35 -1.81 2.68
C VAL A 46 9.58 -2.70 2.60
N ALA A 47 9.76 -3.39 1.49
CA ALA A 47 10.97 -4.12 1.16
C ALA A 47 11.72 -3.37 0.06
N VAL A 48 12.98 -3.06 0.29
CA VAL A 48 13.73 -2.15 -0.59
C VAL A 48 14.17 -2.86 -1.86
N GLU A 49 14.95 -3.90 -1.74
CA GLU A 49 15.52 -4.63 -2.87
C GLU A 49 14.58 -5.77 -3.33
N PRO A 50 14.63 -6.15 -4.62
CA PRO A 50 13.76 -7.20 -5.17
C PRO A 50 13.87 -8.54 -4.43
N LEU A 51 15.07 -8.96 -4.04
CA LEU A 51 15.28 -10.19 -3.28
C LEU A 51 14.59 -10.12 -1.91
N VAL A 52 14.77 -9.02 -1.21
CA VAL A 52 14.12 -8.79 0.09
C VAL A 52 12.61 -8.78 -0.06
N CYS A 53 12.11 -8.18 -1.15
CA CYS A 53 10.69 -8.14 -1.45
C CYS A 53 10.10 -9.54 -1.63
N ASP A 54 10.79 -10.43 -2.34
CA ASP A 54 10.35 -11.81 -2.53
C ASP A 54 10.25 -12.56 -1.21
N VAL A 55 11.29 -12.45 -0.38
CA VAL A 55 11.33 -13.11 0.93
C VAL A 55 10.23 -12.57 1.84
N VAL A 56 10.14 -11.25 1.97
CA VAL A 56 9.14 -10.61 2.83
C VAL A 56 7.72 -10.94 2.36
N SER A 57 7.48 -10.94 1.05
CA SER A 57 6.16 -11.30 0.50
C SER A 57 5.79 -12.75 0.76
N ALA A 58 6.77 -13.64 0.80
CA ALA A 58 6.54 -15.07 1.05
C ALA A 58 6.19 -15.36 2.52
N ILE A 59 6.71 -14.57 3.45
CA ILE A 59 6.56 -14.81 4.90
C ILE A 59 5.59 -13.85 5.60
N ALA A 60 5.23 -12.73 4.95
CA ALA A 60 4.30 -11.77 5.54
C ALA A 60 2.90 -12.38 5.73
N PRO A 61 2.21 -12.01 6.83
CA PRO A 61 0.82 -12.44 7.01
C PRO A 61 -0.06 -11.97 5.84
N PRO A 62 -1.06 -12.77 5.40
CA PRO A 62 -1.91 -12.44 4.25
C PRO A 62 -2.62 -11.09 4.33
N SER A 63 -2.86 -10.58 5.54
CA SER A 63 -3.51 -9.29 5.79
C SER A 63 -2.54 -8.10 5.78
N THR A 64 -1.23 -8.33 5.64
CA THR A 64 -0.21 -7.29 5.70
C THR A 64 0.21 -6.89 4.29
N PRO A 65 -0.05 -5.65 3.85
CA PRO A 65 0.39 -5.21 2.53
C PRO A 65 1.91 -5.07 2.51
N VAL A 66 2.54 -5.63 1.48
CA VAL A 66 3.97 -5.49 1.20
C VAL A 66 4.16 -4.59 0.00
N THR A 67 5.05 -3.62 0.12
CA THR A 67 5.42 -2.71 -0.97
C THR A 67 6.87 -2.93 -1.34
N CYS A 68 7.12 -3.37 -2.57
CA CYS A 68 8.46 -3.47 -3.15
C CYS A 68 8.89 -2.09 -3.63
N LEU A 69 10.02 -1.59 -3.16
CA LEU A 69 10.47 -0.23 -3.44
C LEU A 69 11.17 -0.12 -4.79
N ILE A 70 12.05 -1.07 -5.10
CA ILE A 70 12.87 -1.11 -6.31
C ILE A 70 12.36 -2.23 -7.20
N ASP A 71 12.16 -1.94 -8.49
CA ASP A 71 11.76 -2.93 -9.48
C ASP A 71 12.94 -3.83 -9.84
N ARG A 72 12.65 -5.11 -10.20
CA ARG A 72 13.67 -6.11 -10.60
C ARG A 72 14.52 -5.70 -11.80
N LYS A 73 14.04 -4.74 -12.60
CA LYS A 73 14.74 -4.22 -13.77
C LYS A 73 15.68 -3.07 -13.47
N GLN A 74 15.64 -2.56 -12.23
CA GLN A 74 16.47 -1.44 -11.80
C GLN A 74 17.75 -1.96 -11.13
N ASP A 75 18.85 -1.25 -11.35
CA ASP A 75 20.10 -1.49 -10.64
C ASP A 75 19.98 -0.90 -9.23
N VAL A 76 20.10 -1.74 -8.22
CA VAL A 76 19.99 -1.34 -6.81
C VAL A 76 21.12 -0.42 -6.37
N HIS A 77 22.28 -0.53 -7.01
CA HIS A 77 23.45 0.30 -6.68
C HIS A 77 23.32 1.73 -7.22
N ASP A 78 22.58 1.93 -8.33
CA ASP A 78 22.47 3.23 -9.00
C ASP A 78 21.05 3.83 -8.94
N VAL A 79 20.16 3.24 -8.14
CA VAL A 79 18.80 3.73 -8.01
C VAL A 79 18.73 5.08 -7.28
N LYS A 80 17.83 5.95 -7.72
CA LYS A 80 17.49 7.21 -7.03
C LYS A 80 16.09 7.09 -6.44
N ILE A 81 16.00 7.36 -5.14
CA ILE A 81 14.70 7.31 -4.45
C ILE A 81 13.83 8.49 -4.88
N THR A 82 12.74 8.19 -5.54
CA THR A 82 11.73 9.17 -5.97
C THR A 82 10.95 9.72 -4.77
N PRO A 83 10.28 10.88 -4.89
CA PRO A 83 9.42 11.42 -3.83
C PRO A 83 8.33 10.45 -3.36
N ARG A 84 7.76 9.67 -4.29
CA ARG A 84 6.75 8.64 -3.97
C ARG A 84 7.35 7.50 -3.14
N GLN A 85 8.51 7.01 -3.52
CA GLN A 85 9.23 5.98 -2.76
C GLN A 85 9.64 6.49 -1.37
N ALA A 86 10.11 7.74 -1.28
CA ALA A 86 10.41 8.37 0.01
C ALA A 86 9.17 8.46 0.92
N GLN A 87 8.00 8.73 0.34
CA GLN A 87 6.74 8.74 1.08
C GLN A 87 6.37 7.33 1.58
N SER A 88 6.56 6.30 0.76
CA SER A 88 6.33 4.90 1.16
C SER A 88 7.22 4.52 2.34
N LEU A 89 8.52 4.88 2.30
CA LEU A 89 9.45 4.64 3.40
C LEU A 89 9.03 5.34 4.70
N LYS A 90 8.55 6.59 4.62
CA LYS A 90 8.09 7.35 5.79
C LYS A 90 6.82 6.79 6.41
N SER A 91 5.91 6.26 5.60
CA SER A 91 4.61 5.74 6.05
C SER A 91 4.63 4.26 6.40
N ALA A 92 5.74 3.57 6.17
CA ALA A 92 5.88 2.15 6.43
C ALA A 92 5.66 1.80 7.91
N LYS A 93 5.09 0.60 8.17
CA LYS A 93 5.12 -0.03 9.49
C LYS A 93 6.52 -0.53 9.82
N GLN A 94 7.20 -1.04 8.81
CA GLN A 94 8.56 -1.55 8.89
C GLN A 94 9.22 -1.50 7.52
N VAL A 95 10.53 -1.29 7.49
CA VAL A 95 11.35 -1.29 6.28
C VAL A 95 12.38 -2.41 6.39
N PHE A 96 12.48 -3.23 5.36
CA PHE A 96 13.51 -4.27 5.24
C PHE A 96 14.43 -3.94 4.07
N THR A 97 15.73 -4.03 4.27
CA THR A 97 16.77 -3.71 3.28
C THR A 97 18.03 -4.54 3.50
N LEU A 98 18.82 -4.73 2.46
CA LEU A 98 20.17 -5.30 2.54
C LEU A 98 21.22 -4.27 3.02
N GLY A 99 20.80 -3.01 3.18
CA GLY A 99 21.65 -1.93 3.68
C GLY A 99 22.27 -1.06 2.60
N SER A 100 23.03 -0.05 3.05
CA SER A 100 23.63 0.94 2.15
C SER A 100 24.79 0.42 1.28
N GLU A 101 25.36 -0.69 1.64
CA GLU A 101 26.37 -1.39 0.83
C GLU A 101 25.75 -1.85 -0.51
N MET A 102 24.56 -2.45 -0.44
CA MET A 102 23.83 -2.90 -1.60
C MET A 102 23.07 -1.75 -2.28
N THR A 103 22.42 -0.90 -1.49
CA THR A 103 21.57 0.18 -1.98
C THR A 103 21.98 1.51 -1.36
N PRO A 104 22.97 2.23 -1.91
CA PRO A 104 23.48 3.48 -1.32
C PRO A 104 22.38 4.54 -1.10
N ALA A 105 21.36 4.55 -1.94
CA ALA A 105 20.24 5.47 -1.86
C ALA A 105 19.42 5.36 -0.57
N ILE A 106 19.50 4.22 0.15
CA ILE A 106 18.74 3.99 1.39
C ILE A 106 19.43 4.53 2.65
N LYS A 107 20.71 4.94 2.56
CA LYS A 107 21.54 5.31 3.71
C LYS A 107 20.85 6.21 4.72
N LYS A 108 20.15 7.25 4.26
CA LYS A 108 19.45 8.20 5.15
C LYS A 108 18.25 7.65 5.93
N TRP A 109 17.80 6.43 5.60
CA TRP A 109 16.71 5.75 6.31
C TRP A 109 17.19 4.65 7.25
N LEU A 110 18.50 4.34 7.27
CA LEU A 110 19.05 3.26 8.12
C LEU A 110 18.95 3.61 9.61
N ASP A 111 19.03 4.89 9.97
CA ASP A 111 18.91 5.35 11.36
C ASP A 111 17.45 5.34 11.86
N ASN A 112 16.49 5.04 10.98
CA ASN A 112 15.10 4.93 11.39
C ASN A 112 14.89 3.63 12.17
N PRO A 113 14.33 3.68 13.40
CA PRO A 113 14.10 2.49 14.23
C PRO A 113 13.16 1.46 13.60
N LEU A 114 12.41 1.86 12.56
CA LEU A 114 11.55 0.95 11.78
C LEU A 114 12.31 0.24 10.66
N THR A 115 13.60 0.53 10.46
CA THR A 115 14.41 -0.10 9.41
C THR A 115 15.18 -1.27 9.98
N VAL A 116 15.02 -2.43 9.34
CA VAL A 116 15.75 -3.67 9.64
C VAL A 116 16.67 -3.97 8.46
N VAL A 117 17.96 -4.01 8.72
CA VAL A 117 18.93 -4.48 7.75
C VAL A 117 18.93 -6.01 7.79
N VAL A 118 18.58 -6.62 6.66
CA VAL A 118 18.54 -8.08 6.50
C VAL A 118 19.81 -8.47 5.79
N GLY A 119 20.66 -9.19 6.45
CA GLY A 119 21.90 -9.64 5.86
C GLY A 119 22.86 -10.07 6.96
N VAL A 120 23.89 -10.76 6.55
CA VAL A 120 24.95 -11.15 7.47
C VAL A 120 25.63 -9.85 7.90
N SER A 121 25.47 -9.46 9.15
CA SER A 121 26.50 -8.65 9.77
C SER A 121 27.80 -9.40 9.50
N ALA A 122 28.75 -8.76 8.81
CA ALA A 122 30.06 -9.34 8.65
C ALA A 122 30.48 -9.85 10.02
N ILE A 123 30.63 -11.16 10.14
CA ILE A 123 31.29 -11.74 11.30
C ILE A 123 32.67 -11.14 11.16
N GLU A 124 33.01 -10.18 12.01
CA GLU A 124 34.40 -9.78 12.21
C GLU A 124 35.11 -11.06 12.68
N ILE A 125 35.72 -11.72 11.72
CA ILE A 125 36.71 -12.76 12.06
C ILE A 125 37.88 -11.96 12.58
N ASP A 126 37.94 -11.83 13.89
CA ASP A 126 39.17 -11.43 14.58
C ASP A 126 40.22 -12.45 14.18
N ASP A 127 41.01 -12.16 13.18
CA ASP A 127 42.26 -12.85 12.91
C ASP A 127 43.20 -12.46 14.04
N HIS A 128 43.11 -13.22 15.12
CA HIS A 128 44.17 -13.28 16.12
C HIS A 128 45.32 -14.03 15.47
N ASP A 129 46.20 -13.30 14.80
CA ASP A 129 47.54 -13.76 14.47
C ASP A 129 48.31 -13.96 15.78
N ASP A 130 48.62 -15.22 16.10
CA ASP A 130 49.62 -15.64 17.06
C ASP A 130 51.04 -15.32 16.58
#